data_e1161a21313235efa747f612eaef6cc7
#
_entry.id   e1161a21313235efa747f612eaef6cc7
#
_cell.length_a   1.000
_cell.length_b   1.000
_cell.length_c   1.000
_cell.angle_alpha   90.00
_cell.angle_beta   90.00
_cell.angle_gamma   90.00
#
_symmetry.space_group_name_H-M   'P 1'
#
loop_
_entity.id
_entity.type
_entity.pdbx_description
1 polymer ?
#
loop_
_entity_poly.entity_id
_entity_poly.type
_entity_poly.pdbx_seq_one_letter_code
_entity_poly.pdbx_strand_id
1 'polypeptide(L)'
;MSDHFASTHLCSKELLFALVLCLLNISPVLAQCVSTATPSCKVYDTCFEATCKCESSLFPYFISYGKKYCERFLASTNWSSSGASWRDKTLVCLQEKIVLMLPTNGLPCDCKALKAAAFQIHVACYTQPNASVCDLGLGDWITIYKIIDNHDLFADPDGRAQMLAVARICGSNHPDGPLKDIFNKIINALK
;
A
#
# COMPACT_ATOMS: atom_id res chain seq x y z
N MET A 1 0.24 -32.76 62.23
CA MET A 1 0.43 -33.42 60.92
C MET A 1 -0.53 -32.76 60.00
N SER A 2 -0.04 -31.79 59.32
CA SER A 2 -0.81 -30.71 58.75
C SER A 2 -0.13 -30.24 57.50
N ASP A 3 -0.91 -29.85 56.52
CA ASP A 3 -0.61 -28.86 55.53
C ASP A 3 0.51 -29.08 54.49
N HIS A 4 0.16 -29.72 53.39
CA HIS A 4 0.80 -29.46 52.09
C HIS A 4 -0.15 -29.82 50.93
N PHE A 5 -1.08 -28.90 50.62
CA PHE A 5 -1.79 -28.99 49.33
C PHE A 5 -2.38 -27.61 48.98
N ALA A 6 -1.57 -26.65 48.60
CA ALA A 6 -2.07 -25.42 47.94
C ALA A 6 -0.92 -24.65 47.27
N SER A 7 -0.21 -25.23 46.30
CA SER A 7 0.76 -24.42 45.54
C SER A 7 0.98 -24.80 44.07
N THR A 8 0.14 -25.60 43.47
CA THR A 8 0.39 -26.07 42.09
C THR A 8 -0.53 -25.48 41.04
N HIS A 9 -1.57 -24.67 41.41
CA HIS A 9 -2.51 -24.11 40.44
C HIS A 9 -2.25 -22.67 40.02
N LEU A 10 -1.37 -21.92 40.67
CA LEU A 10 -1.06 -20.53 40.25
C LEU A 10 -0.03 -20.45 39.12
N CYS A 11 0.85 -21.43 38.96
CA CYS A 11 1.91 -21.39 37.97
C CYS A 11 1.43 -21.60 36.53
N SER A 12 0.30 -22.26 36.32
CA SER A 12 -0.19 -22.63 34.98
C SER A 12 -0.90 -21.47 34.26
N LYS A 13 -1.54 -20.56 34.96
CA LYS A 13 -2.24 -19.41 34.35
C LYS A 13 -1.27 -18.32 33.89
N GLU A 14 -0.22 -18.07 34.65
CA GLU A 14 0.81 -17.10 34.29
C GLU A 14 1.62 -17.56 33.08
N LEU A 15 1.90 -18.86 32.94
CA LEU A 15 2.57 -19.40 31.76
C LEU A 15 1.72 -19.31 30.49
N LEU A 16 0.40 -19.56 30.58
CA LEU A 16 -0.50 -19.40 29.43
C LEU A 16 -0.63 -17.93 29.01
N PHE A 17 -0.68 -17.00 29.95
CA PHE A 17 -0.71 -15.57 29.67
C PHE A 17 0.57 -15.06 29.02
N ALA A 18 1.72 -15.55 29.49
CA ALA A 18 3.03 -15.25 28.88
C ALA A 18 3.18 -15.86 27.48
N LEU A 19 2.63 -17.07 27.23
CA LEU A 19 2.66 -17.69 25.92
C LEU A 19 1.74 -16.97 24.92
N VAL A 20 0.56 -16.51 25.36
CA VAL A 20 -0.37 -15.73 24.51
C VAL A 20 0.23 -14.35 24.19
N LEU A 21 0.92 -13.71 25.13
CA LEU A 21 1.66 -12.46 24.88
C LEU A 21 2.86 -12.67 23.94
N CYS A 22 3.50 -13.85 23.94
CA CYS A 22 4.60 -14.18 23.03
C CYS A 22 4.13 -14.43 21.58
N LEU A 23 2.89 -14.91 21.39
CA LEU A 23 2.29 -15.16 20.06
C LEU A 23 1.71 -13.88 19.42
N LEU A 24 1.60 -12.78 20.16
CA LEU A 24 1.16 -11.47 19.70
C LEU A 24 2.33 -10.49 19.46
N ASN A 25 3.56 -11.00 19.34
CA ASN A 25 4.71 -10.18 18.93
C ASN A 25 4.64 -9.80 17.43
N ILE A 26 3.57 -9.14 17.03
CA ILE A 26 3.64 -8.11 16.00
C ILE A 26 4.54 -7.05 16.60
N SER A 27 5.75 -6.88 16.07
CA SER A 27 6.72 -5.88 16.58
C SER A 27 5.99 -4.55 16.77
N PRO A 28 5.86 -4.01 17.99
CA PRO A 28 5.10 -2.79 18.23
C PRO A 28 5.64 -1.59 17.44
N VAL A 29 6.88 -1.67 16.98
CA VAL A 29 7.54 -0.66 16.15
C VAL A 29 6.89 -0.54 14.77
N LEU A 30 6.50 -1.64 14.11
CA LEU A 30 5.87 -1.59 12.79
C LEU A 30 4.41 -1.15 12.86
N ALA A 31 3.69 -1.51 13.93
CA ALA A 31 2.30 -1.07 14.13
C ALA A 31 2.18 0.45 14.39
N GLN A 32 3.26 1.12 14.80
CA GLN A 32 3.29 2.58 15.02
C GLN A 32 3.66 3.38 13.77
N CYS A 33 4.13 2.72 12.70
CA CYS A 33 4.58 3.38 11.48
C CYS A 33 3.46 3.99 10.65
N VAL A 34 2.27 3.41 10.67
CA VAL A 34 1.17 3.76 9.75
C VAL A 34 -0.05 4.20 10.52
N SER A 35 -0.62 5.35 10.12
CA SER A 35 -1.93 5.80 10.59
C SER A 35 -3.01 5.23 9.68
N THR A 36 -4.00 4.55 10.26
CA THR A 36 -5.17 4.04 9.53
C THR A 36 -6.23 5.11 9.27
N ALA A 37 -6.08 6.30 9.86
CA ALA A 37 -7.07 7.37 9.77
C ALA A 37 -6.78 8.36 8.65
N THR A 38 -5.51 8.72 8.44
CA THR A 38 -5.10 9.71 7.45
C THR A 38 -3.76 9.33 6.82
N PRO A 39 -3.58 9.51 5.50
CA PRO A 39 -2.32 9.19 4.85
C PRO A 39 -1.21 10.14 5.31
N SER A 40 -0.01 9.59 5.52
CA SER A 40 1.18 10.36 5.87
C SER A 40 2.36 9.98 5.00
N CYS A 41 2.83 10.90 4.15
CA CYS A 41 3.97 10.62 3.28
C CYS A 41 5.30 10.49 4.04
N LYS A 42 5.36 10.94 5.30
CA LYS A 42 6.53 10.76 6.16
C LYS A 42 6.84 9.29 6.46
N VAL A 43 5.84 8.41 6.41
CA VAL A 43 6.04 6.97 6.67
C VAL A 43 7.06 6.35 5.72
N TYR A 44 7.16 6.85 4.50
CA TYR A 44 8.13 6.35 3.51
C TYR A 44 9.58 6.60 3.95
N ASP A 45 9.88 7.74 4.58
CA ASP A 45 11.22 8.04 5.13
C ASP A 45 11.43 7.37 6.49
N THR A 46 10.50 7.66 7.42
CA THR A 46 10.73 7.41 8.85
C THR A 46 10.49 5.95 9.24
N CYS A 47 9.83 5.18 8.37
CA CYS A 47 9.56 3.77 8.60
C CYS A 47 10.11 2.89 7.48
N PHE A 48 9.64 3.02 6.25
CA PHE A 48 9.94 2.06 5.18
C PHE A 48 11.42 2.12 4.79
N GLU A 49 11.92 3.30 4.41
CA GLU A 49 13.32 3.48 4.04
C GLU A 49 14.25 3.34 5.24
N ALA A 50 13.85 3.82 6.42
CA ALA A 50 14.61 3.63 7.65
C ALA A 50 14.81 2.15 8.00
N THR A 51 13.83 1.30 7.68
CA THR A 51 13.89 -0.16 7.92
C THR A 51 14.70 -0.86 6.85
N CYS A 52 14.47 -0.56 5.56
CA CYS A 52 14.99 -1.36 4.45
C CYS A 52 16.15 -0.72 3.68
N LYS A 53 16.30 0.61 3.70
CA LYS A 53 17.36 1.34 2.97
C LYS A 53 17.43 0.98 1.47
N CYS A 54 16.27 0.76 0.84
CA CYS A 54 16.19 0.33 -0.53
C CYS A 54 16.52 1.42 -1.55
N GLU A 55 16.47 2.71 -1.18
CA GLU A 55 16.71 3.81 -2.11
C GLU A 55 18.14 3.82 -2.66
N SER A 56 19.12 3.31 -1.90
CA SER A 56 20.49 3.13 -2.35
C SER A 56 20.76 1.85 -3.14
N SER A 57 19.75 1.01 -3.34
CA SER A 57 19.84 -0.25 -4.10
C SER A 57 19.61 -0.06 -5.59
N LEU A 58 19.75 -1.14 -6.37
CA LEU A 58 19.36 -1.18 -7.78
C LEU A 58 17.83 -1.15 -8.01
N PHE A 59 17.05 -1.24 -6.94
CA PHE A 59 15.59 -1.30 -6.97
C PHE A 59 14.98 -0.25 -6.03
N PRO A 60 15.26 1.05 -6.25
CA PRO A 60 14.71 2.12 -5.42
C PRO A 60 13.20 2.18 -5.59
N TYR A 61 12.48 2.47 -4.48
CA TYR A 61 11.02 2.57 -4.52
C TYR A 61 10.46 3.55 -3.48
N PHE A 62 10.90 3.44 -2.22
CA PHE A 62 10.20 4.15 -1.13
C PHE A 62 10.24 5.66 -1.26
N ILE A 63 11.38 6.24 -1.61
CA ILE A 63 11.54 7.69 -1.73
C ILE A 63 11.27 8.14 -3.16
N SER A 64 11.98 7.54 -4.13
CA SER A 64 11.94 7.95 -5.52
C SER A 64 10.60 7.72 -6.21
N TYR A 65 9.76 6.82 -5.68
CA TYR A 65 8.42 6.54 -6.19
C TYR A 65 7.34 6.76 -5.13
N GLY A 66 7.31 5.98 -4.06
CA GLY A 66 6.24 5.97 -3.08
C GLY A 66 5.99 7.33 -2.42
N LYS A 67 7.02 7.93 -1.81
CA LYS A 67 6.93 9.26 -1.20
C LYS A 67 6.63 10.34 -2.22
N LYS A 68 7.37 10.35 -3.33
CA LYS A 68 7.20 11.31 -4.44
C LYS A 68 5.74 11.42 -4.87
N TYR A 69 5.09 10.28 -5.12
CA TYR A 69 3.70 10.29 -5.57
C TYR A 69 2.72 10.53 -4.44
N CYS A 70 2.96 10.01 -3.24
CA CYS A 70 2.16 10.35 -2.07
C CYS A 70 2.06 11.88 -1.88
N GLU A 71 3.19 12.59 -1.91
CA GLU A 71 3.24 14.04 -1.76
C GLU A 71 2.52 14.77 -2.90
N ARG A 72 2.72 14.35 -4.14
CA ARG A 72 2.04 14.94 -5.31
C ARG A 72 0.52 14.74 -5.28
N PHE A 73 0.07 13.55 -4.89
CA PHE A 73 -1.35 13.25 -4.75
C PHE A 73 -2.00 14.12 -3.66
N LEU A 74 -1.36 14.29 -2.51
CA LEU A 74 -1.88 15.15 -1.43
C LEU A 74 -1.79 16.64 -1.76
N ALA A 75 -0.79 17.08 -2.51
CA ALA A 75 -0.64 18.48 -2.92
C ALA A 75 -1.63 18.91 -4.01
N SER A 76 -2.18 17.97 -4.77
CA SER A 76 -3.16 18.28 -5.82
C SER A 76 -4.49 18.72 -5.22
N THR A 77 -5.04 19.82 -5.75
CA THR A 77 -6.34 20.39 -5.34
C THR A 77 -7.48 20.13 -6.32
N ASN A 78 -7.18 19.49 -7.46
CA ASN A 78 -8.15 19.31 -8.56
C ASN A 78 -8.95 18.01 -8.44
N TRP A 79 -9.36 17.64 -7.24
CA TRP A 79 -10.15 16.45 -6.97
C TRP A 79 -11.61 16.77 -6.82
N SER A 80 -12.49 15.90 -7.35
CA SER A 80 -13.87 15.84 -6.89
C SER A 80 -13.93 15.31 -5.45
N SER A 81 -15.09 15.37 -4.80
CA SER A 81 -15.25 14.78 -3.46
C SER A 81 -15.00 13.26 -3.45
N SER A 82 -15.44 12.55 -4.49
CA SER A 82 -15.17 11.11 -4.66
C SER A 82 -13.68 10.84 -4.96
N GLY A 83 -13.05 11.68 -5.79
CA GLY A 83 -11.62 11.58 -6.09
C GLY A 83 -10.75 11.82 -4.86
N ALA A 84 -11.06 12.82 -4.04
CA ALA A 84 -10.35 13.06 -2.78
C ALA A 84 -10.51 11.89 -1.80
N SER A 85 -11.72 11.35 -1.67
CA SER A 85 -11.97 10.18 -0.83
C SER A 85 -11.22 8.93 -1.32
N TRP A 86 -11.22 8.68 -2.63
CA TRP A 86 -10.44 7.60 -3.25
C TRP A 86 -8.95 7.76 -2.98
N ARG A 87 -8.40 8.95 -3.22
CA ARG A 87 -6.99 9.28 -2.97
C ARG A 87 -6.57 8.93 -1.54
N ASP A 88 -7.31 9.43 -0.55
CA ASP A 88 -6.95 9.25 0.85
C ASP A 88 -7.03 7.78 1.28
N LYS A 89 -8.09 7.08 0.91
CA LYS A 89 -8.24 5.64 1.19
C LYS A 89 -7.18 4.80 0.49
N THR A 90 -6.84 5.16 -0.74
CA THR A 90 -5.80 4.46 -1.51
C THR A 90 -4.43 4.64 -0.88
N LEU A 91 -4.06 5.86 -0.50
CA LEU A 91 -2.77 6.12 0.16
C LEU A 91 -2.66 5.38 1.50
N VAL A 92 -3.72 5.36 2.29
CA VAL A 92 -3.76 4.56 3.54
C VAL A 92 -3.60 3.07 3.24
N CYS A 93 -4.38 2.53 2.28
CA CYS A 93 -4.29 1.12 1.88
C CYS A 93 -2.87 0.72 1.45
N LEU A 94 -2.20 1.55 0.66
CA LEU A 94 -0.82 1.30 0.23
C LEU A 94 0.13 1.24 1.41
N GLN A 95 0.03 2.19 2.33
CA GLN A 95 0.89 2.26 3.51
C GLN A 95 0.69 1.07 4.45
N GLU A 96 -0.56 0.70 4.72
CA GLU A 96 -0.90 -0.46 5.54
C GLU A 96 -0.37 -1.78 4.94
N LYS A 97 -0.50 -1.95 3.63
CA LYS A 97 -0.02 -3.16 2.96
C LYS A 97 1.49 -3.23 2.85
N ILE A 98 2.17 -2.10 2.62
CA ILE A 98 3.64 -2.05 2.56
C ILE A 98 4.25 -2.39 3.92
N VAL A 99 3.69 -1.88 5.03
CA VAL A 99 4.23 -2.16 6.36
C VAL A 99 4.21 -3.66 6.69
N LEU A 100 3.20 -4.38 6.18
CA LEU A 100 3.09 -5.83 6.38
C LEU A 100 4.14 -6.65 5.61
N MET A 101 4.77 -6.06 4.59
CA MET A 101 5.83 -6.71 3.81
C MET A 101 7.23 -6.45 4.37
N LEU A 102 7.37 -5.50 5.29
CA LEU A 102 8.67 -5.21 5.87
C LEU A 102 9.12 -6.38 6.73
N PRO A 103 10.40 -6.78 6.64
CA PRO A 103 10.92 -7.87 7.45
C PRO A 103 10.87 -7.50 8.93
N THR A 104 10.61 -8.50 9.75
CA THR A 104 10.66 -8.39 11.22
C THR A 104 12.02 -8.83 11.73
N ASN A 105 12.35 -8.44 12.97
CA ASN A 105 13.52 -8.94 13.70
C ASN A 105 14.89 -8.68 13.03
N GLY A 106 15.01 -7.56 12.28
CA GLY A 106 16.28 -7.15 11.67
C GLY A 106 16.75 -8.04 10.50
N LEU A 107 15.86 -8.82 9.92
CA LEU A 107 16.17 -9.56 8.69
C LEU A 107 16.45 -8.59 7.53
N PRO A 108 17.34 -8.96 6.59
CA PRO A 108 17.62 -8.11 5.43
C PRO A 108 16.42 -7.98 4.53
N CYS A 109 16.26 -6.79 3.93
CA CYS A 109 15.21 -6.52 2.96
C CYS A 109 15.60 -6.99 1.56
N ASP A 110 14.69 -7.68 0.88
CA ASP A 110 14.77 -7.89 -0.56
C ASP A 110 14.09 -6.73 -1.29
N CYS A 111 14.86 -5.69 -1.63
CA CYS A 111 14.33 -4.47 -2.27
C CYS A 111 13.69 -4.75 -3.63
N LYS A 112 14.17 -5.75 -4.38
CA LYS A 112 13.56 -6.15 -5.65
C LYS A 112 12.17 -6.75 -5.44
N ALA A 113 12.07 -7.69 -4.52
CA ALA A 113 10.78 -8.30 -4.18
C ALA A 113 9.81 -7.28 -3.57
N LEU A 114 10.29 -6.37 -2.71
CA LEU A 114 9.48 -5.29 -2.12
C LEU A 114 8.94 -4.34 -3.19
N LYS A 115 9.76 -3.89 -4.15
CA LYS A 115 9.32 -3.06 -5.27
C LYS A 115 8.23 -3.76 -6.07
N ALA A 116 8.47 -4.99 -6.52
CA ALA A 116 7.51 -5.76 -7.31
C ALA A 116 6.18 -5.98 -6.56
N ALA A 117 6.24 -6.34 -5.28
CA ALA A 117 5.06 -6.53 -4.45
C ALA A 117 4.31 -5.21 -4.23
N ALA A 118 5.00 -4.08 -4.05
CA ALA A 118 4.39 -2.77 -3.92
C ALA A 118 3.57 -2.40 -5.17
N PHE A 119 4.07 -2.63 -6.38
CA PHE A 119 3.30 -2.40 -7.61
C PHE A 119 2.08 -3.32 -7.74
N GLN A 120 2.15 -4.57 -7.28
CA GLN A 120 0.97 -5.45 -7.23
C GLN A 120 -0.08 -4.94 -6.23
N ILE A 121 0.34 -4.44 -5.07
CA ILE A 121 -0.54 -3.84 -4.07
C ILE A 121 -1.27 -2.62 -4.63
N HIS A 122 -0.65 -1.82 -5.48
CA HIS A 122 -1.31 -0.67 -6.12
C HIS A 122 -2.59 -1.09 -6.83
N VAL A 123 -2.56 -2.17 -7.62
CA VAL A 123 -3.76 -2.65 -8.32
C VAL A 123 -4.90 -2.92 -7.34
N ALA A 124 -4.61 -3.65 -6.25
CA ALA A 124 -5.62 -3.98 -5.24
C ALA A 124 -6.14 -2.74 -4.49
N CYS A 125 -5.26 -1.79 -4.13
CA CYS A 125 -5.66 -0.59 -3.42
C CYS A 125 -6.40 0.41 -4.31
N TYR A 126 -6.06 0.48 -5.60
CA TYR A 126 -6.73 1.38 -6.56
C TYR A 126 -8.14 0.92 -6.88
N THR A 127 -8.39 -0.38 -6.88
CA THR A 127 -9.68 -0.98 -7.28
C THR A 127 -10.46 -1.59 -6.12
N GLN A 128 -10.18 -1.16 -4.88
CA GLN A 128 -10.86 -1.69 -3.69
C GLN A 128 -12.38 -1.40 -3.72
N PRO A 129 -13.23 -2.30 -3.16
CA PRO A 129 -14.69 -2.25 -3.37
C PRO A 129 -15.37 -0.95 -2.95
N ASN A 130 -14.87 -0.26 -1.93
CA ASN A 130 -15.50 0.94 -1.36
C ASN A 130 -14.82 2.26 -1.76
N ALA A 131 -13.82 2.20 -2.64
CA ALA A 131 -13.10 3.34 -3.18
C ALA A 131 -12.32 2.91 -4.43
N SER A 132 -13.03 2.60 -5.50
CA SER A 132 -12.40 2.17 -6.75
C SER A 132 -12.07 3.37 -7.64
N VAL A 133 -10.88 3.38 -8.22
CA VAL A 133 -10.49 4.31 -9.27
C VAL A 133 -11.41 4.18 -10.50
N CYS A 134 -12.01 3.00 -10.68
CA CYS A 134 -12.95 2.77 -11.78
C CYS A 134 -14.23 3.60 -11.67
N ASP A 135 -14.63 3.98 -10.45
CA ASP A 135 -15.85 4.75 -10.19
C ASP A 135 -15.64 6.26 -10.30
N LEU A 136 -14.41 6.70 -10.60
CA LEU A 136 -14.06 8.12 -10.71
C LEU A 136 -14.49 8.71 -12.06
N GLY A 137 -14.87 9.97 -12.03
CA GLY A 137 -15.16 10.75 -13.23
C GLY A 137 -13.90 11.11 -14.02
N LEU A 138 -14.11 11.53 -15.28
CA LEU A 138 -13.02 11.90 -16.20
C LEU A 138 -12.09 12.98 -15.63
N GLY A 139 -12.61 13.93 -14.85
CA GLY A 139 -11.81 15.00 -14.24
C GLY A 139 -10.76 14.45 -13.25
N ASP A 140 -11.14 13.46 -12.43
CA ASP A 140 -10.22 12.80 -11.50
C ASP A 140 -9.17 11.96 -12.25
N TRP A 141 -9.56 11.27 -13.33
CA TRP A 141 -8.61 10.55 -14.19
C TRP A 141 -7.58 11.48 -14.84
N ILE A 142 -8.00 12.66 -15.30
CA ILE A 142 -7.08 13.68 -15.82
C ILE A 142 -6.14 14.17 -14.71
N THR A 143 -6.65 14.32 -13.49
CA THR A 143 -5.83 14.71 -12.33
C THR A 143 -4.78 13.65 -12.01
N ILE A 144 -5.15 12.37 -11.97
CA ILE A 144 -4.22 11.25 -11.78
C ILE A 144 -3.13 11.26 -12.86
N TYR A 145 -3.53 11.36 -14.13
CA TYR A 145 -2.58 11.37 -15.25
C TYR A 145 -1.57 12.52 -15.18
N LYS A 146 -1.98 13.70 -14.70
CA LYS A 146 -1.10 14.87 -14.54
C LYS A 146 -0.12 14.74 -13.37
N ILE A 147 -0.45 13.94 -12.37
CA ILE A 147 0.38 13.73 -11.18
C ILE A 147 1.53 12.77 -11.48
N ILE A 148 1.26 11.71 -12.26
CA ILE A 148 2.23 10.64 -12.49
C ILE A 148 3.07 10.94 -13.73
N ASP A 149 4.38 10.82 -13.62
CA ASP A 149 5.29 11.06 -14.73
C ASP A 149 5.10 10.02 -15.85
N ASN A 150 5.14 10.47 -17.10
CA ASN A 150 4.97 9.58 -18.26
C ASN A 150 5.99 8.44 -18.29
N HIS A 151 7.22 8.69 -17.84
CA HIS A 151 8.25 7.66 -17.75
C HIS A 151 7.81 6.53 -16.80
N ASP A 152 7.31 6.88 -15.61
CA ASP A 152 6.91 5.90 -14.61
C ASP A 152 5.63 5.14 -15.01
N LEU A 153 4.79 5.75 -15.86
CA LEU A 153 3.61 5.07 -16.43
C LEU A 153 3.90 4.13 -17.58
N PHE A 154 4.84 4.51 -18.47
CA PHE A 154 4.98 3.85 -19.76
C PHE A 154 6.33 3.17 -19.97
N ALA A 155 7.42 3.66 -19.37
CA ALA A 155 8.76 3.11 -19.54
C ALA A 155 9.14 2.10 -18.44
N ASP A 156 8.67 2.30 -17.19
CA ASP A 156 8.90 1.33 -16.13
C ASP A 156 8.01 0.09 -16.33
N PRO A 157 8.59 -1.14 -16.40
CA PRO A 157 7.82 -2.35 -16.65
C PRO A 157 6.75 -2.64 -15.57
N ASP A 158 7.06 -2.35 -14.31
CA ASP A 158 6.13 -2.57 -13.19
C ASP A 158 4.97 -1.56 -13.25
N GLY A 159 5.26 -0.28 -13.57
CA GLY A 159 4.27 0.77 -13.77
C GLY A 159 3.32 0.44 -14.95
N ARG A 160 3.87 -0.04 -16.07
CA ARG A 160 3.06 -0.49 -17.22
C ARG A 160 2.15 -1.66 -16.87
N ALA A 161 2.68 -2.67 -16.17
CA ALA A 161 1.91 -3.83 -15.76
C ALA A 161 0.77 -3.44 -14.81
N GLN A 162 1.04 -2.55 -13.86
CA GLN A 162 0.04 -1.99 -12.96
C GLN A 162 -1.06 -1.26 -13.73
N MET A 163 -0.70 -0.33 -14.63
CA MET A 163 -1.67 0.44 -15.41
C MET A 163 -2.53 -0.45 -16.30
N LEU A 164 -1.94 -1.46 -16.94
CA LEU A 164 -2.66 -2.44 -17.74
C LEU A 164 -3.66 -3.25 -16.92
N ALA A 165 -3.26 -3.68 -15.71
CA ALA A 165 -4.14 -4.44 -14.80
C ALA A 165 -5.33 -3.59 -14.35
N VAL A 166 -5.10 -2.35 -13.93
CA VAL A 166 -6.18 -1.40 -13.56
C VAL A 166 -7.11 -1.14 -14.74
N ALA A 167 -6.56 -0.85 -15.92
CA ALA A 167 -7.37 -0.59 -17.12
C ALA A 167 -8.27 -1.79 -17.49
N ARG A 168 -7.77 -3.03 -17.35
CA ARG A 168 -8.57 -4.25 -17.60
C ARG A 168 -9.71 -4.39 -16.60
N ILE A 169 -9.45 -4.18 -15.31
CA ILE A 169 -10.47 -4.24 -14.25
C ILE A 169 -11.55 -3.18 -14.51
N CYS A 170 -11.14 -1.93 -14.73
CA CYS A 170 -12.08 -0.85 -14.98
C CYS A 170 -12.86 -1.05 -16.30
N GLY A 171 -12.18 -1.46 -17.37
CA GLY A 171 -12.82 -1.70 -18.67
C GLY A 171 -13.83 -2.84 -18.63
N SER A 172 -13.62 -3.89 -17.81
CA SER A 172 -14.59 -4.98 -17.66
C SER A 172 -15.80 -4.58 -16.83
N ASN A 173 -15.64 -3.66 -15.89
CA ASN A 173 -16.70 -3.27 -14.95
C ASN A 173 -17.50 -2.05 -15.41
N HIS A 174 -16.99 -1.28 -16.38
CA HIS A 174 -17.69 -0.10 -16.87
C HIS A 174 -18.73 -0.43 -17.96
N PRO A 175 -19.92 0.20 -17.92
CA PRO A 175 -20.85 0.18 -19.04
C PRO A 175 -20.21 0.86 -20.26
N ASP A 176 -20.78 0.59 -21.44
CA ASP A 176 -20.31 1.20 -22.68
C ASP A 176 -20.37 2.75 -22.60
N GLY A 177 -19.34 3.40 -23.07
CA GLY A 177 -19.20 4.84 -22.98
C GLY A 177 -17.75 5.35 -23.00
N PRO A 178 -17.55 6.68 -22.91
CA PRO A 178 -16.23 7.31 -23.10
C PRO A 178 -15.13 6.78 -22.19
N LEU A 179 -15.45 6.44 -20.94
CA LEU A 179 -14.44 5.89 -20.00
C LEU A 179 -14.02 4.49 -20.42
N LYS A 180 -14.96 3.62 -20.81
CA LYS A 180 -14.65 2.29 -21.33
C LYS A 180 -13.76 2.35 -22.58
N ASP A 181 -14.05 3.31 -23.48
CA ASP A 181 -13.23 3.52 -24.67
C ASP A 181 -11.80 3.94 -24.31
N ILE A 182 -11.61 4.77 -23.28
CA ILE A 182 -10.30 5.16 -22.78
C ILE A 182 -9.57 3.94 -22.24
N PHE A 183 -10.20 3.10 -21.40
CA PHE A 183 -9.58 1.89 -20.90
C PHE A 183 -9.19 0.92 -22.02
N ASN A 184 -10.04 0.73 -23.01
CA ASN A 184 -9.74 -0.10 -24.17
C ASN A 184 -8.55 0.44 -24.98
N LYS A 185 -8.43 1.76 -25.14
CA LYS A 185 -7.26 2.39 -25.79
C LYS A 185 -5.99 2.16 -24.97
N ILE A 186 -6.04 2.31 -23.64
CA ILE A 186 -4.89 2.01 -22.76
C ILE A 186 -4.49 0.54 -22.89
N ILE A 187 -5.44 -0.39 -22.82
CA ILE A 187 -5.18 -1.82 -22.95
C ILE A 187 -4.51 -2.14 -24.29
N ASN A 188 -4.95 -1.53 -25.40
CA ASN A 188 -4.39 -1.78 -26.71
C ASN A 188 -3.00 -1.14 -26.91
N ALA A 189 -2.75 0.00 -26.25
CA ALA A 189 -1.45 0.68 -26.32
C ALA A 189 -0.34 0.00 -25.48
N LEU A 190 -0.75 -0.78 -24.47
CA LEU A 190 0.19 -1.41 -23.51
C LEU A 190 0.40 -2.91 -23.73
N LYS A 191 -0.29 -3.53 -24.68
CA LYS A 191 -0.06 -4.91 -25.11
C LYS A 191 1.24 -5.00 -25.90
#